data_0cf4c48a9fd893e781c973842ff9b6f3
#
_entry.id   0cf4c48a9fd893e781c973842ff9b6f3
#
_cell.length_a   1.000
_cell.length_b   1.000
_cell.length_c   1.000
_cell.angle_alpha   90.00
_cell.angle_beta   90.00
_cell.angle_gamma   90.00
#
_symmetry.space_group_name_H-M   'P 1'
#
loop_
_entity.id
_entity.type
_entity.pdbx_description
1 polymer ?
#
loop_
_entity_poly.entity_id
_entity_poly.type
_entity_poly.pdbx_seq_one_letter_code
_entity_poly.pdbx_strand_id
1 'polypeptide(L)'
;MQIKCEYCGSMIEETADKCPFCGATNNAVKRTADKTPKTIAELQQWYQDRHLPPYETTRFFIGINYKKPKAFGIYQDGDQFIVYKNKANGERAIRYQGTDEAYAVNELYLKLKSEI
;
A
#
# COMPACT_ATOMS: atom_id res chain seq x y z
N MET A 1 12.40 19.97 11.20
CA MET A 1 13.68 19.25 11.16
C MET A 1 14.31 19.46 9.79
N GLN A 2 15.59 19.79 9.74
CA GLN A 2 16.28 20.03 8.47
C GLN A 2 16.93 18.75 7.95
N ILE A 3 16.93 18.59 6.62
CA ILE A 3 17.57 17.47 5.94
C ILE A 3 18.52 18.02 4.88
N LYS A 4 19.48 17.20 4.45
CA LYS A 4 20.42 17.57 3.41
C LYS A 4 19.81 17.34 2.02
N CYS A 5 19.87 18.34 1.16
CA CYS A 5 19.44 18.21 -0.23
C CYS A 5 20.34 17.19 -0.96
N GLU A 6 19.72 16.25 -1.67
CA GLU A 6 20.44 15.22 -2.40
C GLU A 6 21.24 15.75 -3.59
N TYR A 7 20.88 16.93 -4.10
CA TYR A 7 21.48 17.50 -5.31
C TYR A 7 22.56 18.55 -5.03
N CYS A 8 22.29 19.46 -4.09
CA CYS A 8 23.25 20.57 -3.82
C CYS A 8 23.92 20.45 -2.44
N GLY A 9 23.46 19.56 -1.58
CA GLY A 9 24.02 19.34 -0.27
C GLY A 9 23.69 20.41 0.78
N SER A 10 22.83 21.36 0.45
CA SER A 10 22.38 22.39 1.40
C SER A 10 21.36 21.83 2.37
N MET A 11 21.30 22.37 3.58
CA MET A 11 20.29 22.00 4.55
C MET A 11 18.97 22.68 4.22
N ILE A 12 17.90 21.91 4.13
CA ILE A 12 16.54 22.39 3.83
C ILE A 12 15.55 21.80 4.83
N GLU A 13 14.39 22.43 4.97
CA GLU A 13 13.32 21.86 5.77
C GLU A 13 12.79 20.58 5.13
N GLU A 14 12.54 19.56 5.94
CA GLU A 14 12.02 18.28 5.43
C GLU A 14 10.64 18.42 4.79
N THR A 15 9.88 19.47 5.15
CA THR A 15 8.54 19.75 4.62
C THR A 15 8.56 20.59 3.36
N ALA A 16 9.72 21.06 2.91
CA ALA A 16 9.83 21.88 1.70
C ALA A 16 9.64 21.01 0.46
N ASP A 17 8.75 21.40 -0.44
CA ASP A 17 8.49 20.66 -1.68
C ASP A 17 9.71 20.67 -2.61
N LYS A 18 10.43 21.79 -2.61
CA LYS A 18 11.62 21.99 -3.45
C LYS A 18 12.73 22.60 -2.64
N CYS A 19 13.95 22.28 -3.02
CA CYS A 19 15.12 22.93 -2.44
C CYS A 19 15.14 24.40 -2.86
N PRO A 20 15.17 25.36 -1.91
CA PRO A 20 15.19 26.77 -2.25
C PRO A 20 16.52 27.23 -2.85
N PHE A 21 17.57 26.42 -2.77
CA PHE A 21 18.91 26.75 -3.25
C PHE A 21 19.16 26.26 -4.67
N CYS A 22 18.68 25.08 -5.03
CA CYS A 22 18.89 24.50 -6.37
C CYS A 22 17.61 24.24 -7.14
N GLY A 23 16.44 24.35 -6.52
CA GLY A 23 15.15 24.13 -7.17
C GLY A 23 14.79 22.67 -7.42
N ALA A 24 15.60 21.73 -6.97
CA ALA A 24 15.31 20.30 -7.13
C ALA A 24 14.16 19.86 -6.24
N THR A 25 13.38 18.86 -6.71
CA THR A 25 12.29 18.29 -5.92
C THR A 25 12.84 17.61 -4.67
N ASN A 26 12.21 17.87 -3.52
CA ASN A 26 12.59 17.25 -2.25
C ASN A 26 11.99 15.85 -2.18
N ASN A 27 12.80 14.84 -2.39
CA ASN A 27 12.36 13.43 -2.34
C ASN A 27 11.89 12.99 -0.97
N ALA A 28 12.38 13.62 0.10
CA ALA A 28 11.94 13.29 1.46
C ALA A 28 10.48 13.68 1.68
N VAL A 29 10.04 14.85 1.19
CA VAL A 29 8.64 15.26 1.24
C VAL A 29 7.78 14.32 0.40
N LYS A 30 8.24 13.96 -0.78
CA LYS A 30 7.53 13.02 -1.65
C LYS A 30 7.33 11.67 -0.98
N ARG A 31 8.35 11.14 -0.29
CA ARG A 31 8.24 9.90 0.47
C ARG A 31 7.30 10.03 1.66
N THR A 32 7.29 11.17 2.32
CA THR A 32 6.44 11.45 3.49
C THR A 32 4.99 11.67 3.07
N ALA A 33 4.76 12.34 1.93
CA ALA A 33 3.43 12.63 1.41
C ALA A 33 2.79 11.38 0.77
N ASP A 34 3.59 10.55 0.12
CA ASP A 34 3.14 9.32 -0.52
C ASP A 34 3.29 8.14 0.45
N LYS A 35 2.36 8.06 1.38
CA LYS A 35 2.28 6.95 2.35
C LYS A 35 1.51 5.75 1.81
N THR A 36 1.22 5.72 0.52
CA THR A 36 0.52 4.61 -0.11
C THR A 36 1.37 3.35 0.00
N PRO A 37 0.84 2.27 0.59
CA PRO A 37 1.59 1.02 0.67
C PRO A 37 1.86 0.45 -0.72
N LYS A 38 3.06 -0.08 -0.92
CA LYS A 38 3.50 -0.65 -2.20
C LYS A 38 3.88 -2.12 -2.09
N THR A 39 3.94 -2.64 -0.88
CA THR A 39 4.21 -4.06 -0.62
C THR A 39 3.15 -4.62 0.31
N ILE A 40 3.02 -5.95 0.31
CA ILE A 40 2.09 -6.63 1.23
C ILE A 40 2.42 -6.27 2.68
N ALA A 41 3.72 -6.25 3.03
CA ALA A 41 4.14 -5.90 4.39
C ALA A 41 3.77 -4.45 4.75
N GLU A 42 3.95 -3.51 3.83
CA GLU A 42 3.56 -2.11 4.04
C GLU A 42 2.05 -1.96 4.20
N LEU A 43 1.27 -2.70 3.43
CA LEU A 43 -0.19 -2.69 3.54
C LEU A 43 -0.65 -3.27 4.89
N GLN A 44 0.00 -4.33 5.36
CA GLN A 44 -0.27 -4.89 6.69
C GLN A 44 0.03 -3.87 7.78
N GLN A 45 1.15 -3.16 7.67
CA GLN A 45 1.53 -2.11 8.62
C GLN A 45 0.53 -0.95 8.60
N TRP A 46 0.13 -0.51 7.42
CA TRP A 46 -0.88 0.53 7.25
C TRP A 46 -2.19 0.16 7.94
N TYR A 47 -2.60 -1.10 7.78
CA TYR A 47 -3.81 -1.63 8.40
C TYR A 47 -3.72 -1.59 9.93
N GLN A 48 -2.58 -2.00 10.48
CA GLN A 48 -2.33 -2.00 11.93
C GLN A 48 -2.26 -0.57 12.49
N ASP A 49 -1.60 0.33 11.77
CA ASP A 49 -1.45 1.73 12.20
C ASP A 49 -2.79 2.46 12.31
N ARG A 50 -3.77 2.03 11.56
CA ARG A 50 -5.12 2.60 11.60
C ARG A 50 -6.00 1.95 12.67
N HIS A 51 -5.50 1.00 13.41
CA HIS A 51 -6.24 0.28 14.45
C HIS A 51 -7.57 -0.30 13.93
N LEU A 52 -7.54 -0.83 12.71
CA LEU A 52 -8.72 -1.40 12.08
C LEU A 52 -9.10 -2.72 12.78
N PRO A 53 -10.39 -3.13 12.69
CA PRO A 53 -10.82 -4.42 13.21
C PRO A 53 -10.05 -5.58 12.59
N PRO A 54 -10.06 -6.77 13.21
CA PRO A 54 -9.41 -7.95 12.63
C PRO A 54 -9.88 -8.23 11.21
N TYR A 55 -9.04 -8.88 10.41
CA TYR A 55 -9.35 -9.21 9.02
C TYR A 55 -10.70 -9.93 8.89
N GLU A 56 -11.02 -10.80 9.83
CA GLU A 56 -12.27 -11.54 9.85
C GLU A 56 -13.50 -10.63 9.97
N THR A 57 -13.34 -9.46 10.59
CA THR A 57 -14.42 -8.49 10.75
C THR A 57 -14.57 -7.62 9.50
N THR A 58 -13.46 -7.11 8.96
CA THR A 58 -13.47 -6.25 7.76
C THR A 58 -13.61 -7.06 6.47
N ARG A 59 -13.28 -8.35 6.52
CA ARG A 59 -13.24 -9.27 5.37
C ARG A 59 -12.16 -8.90 4.36
N PHE A 60 -11.12 -8.21 4.80
CA PHE A 60 -9.93 -7.93 4.01
C PHE A 60 -8.76 -8.72 4.59
N PHE A 61 -8.15 -9.57 3.78
CA PHE A 61 -7.07 -10.47 4.20
C PHE A 61 -5.79 -10.12 3.46
N ILE A 62 -4.83 -9.55 4.17
CA ILE A 62 -3.59 -9.04 3.59
C ILE A 62 -2.48 -10.07 3.80
N GLY A 63 -1.98 -10.63 2.69
CA GLY A 63 -0.96 -11.66 2.72
C GLY A 63 -1.49 -13.05 3.03
N ILE A 64 -2.80 -13.27 2.94
CA ILE A 64 -3.46 -14.53 3.28
C ILE A 64 -4.31 -15.01 2.12
N ASN A 65 -4.19 -16.29 1.76
CA ASN A 65 -5.06 -16.93 0.77
C ASN A 65 -6.30 -17.46 1.49
N TYR A 66 -7.27 -16.58 1.69
CA TYR A 66 -8.51 -16.90 2.40
C TYR A 66 -9.53 -17.51 1.44
N LYS A 67 -10.07 -18.65 1.79
CA LYS A 67 -10.90 -19.47 0.86
C LYS A 67 -12.39 -19.43 1.13
N LYS A 68 -12.82 -18.77 2.20
CA LYS A 68 -14.26 -18.71 2.55
C LYS A 68 -14.96 -17.59 1.79
N PRO A 69 -16.31 -17.65 1.62
CA PRO A 69 -17.05 -16.60 0.91
C PRO A 69 -17.00 -15.23 1.57
N LYS A 70 -17.33 -14.19 0.79
CA LYS A 70 -17.42 -12.80 1.24
C LYS A 70 -16.12 -12.28 1.82
N ALA A 71 -15.07 -12.28 1.00
CA ALA A 71 -13.78 -11.75 1.42
C ALA A 71 -13.05 -11.11 0.25
N PHE A 72 -12.17 -10.16 0.57
CA PHE A 72 -11.17 -9.62 -0.34
C PHE A 72 -9.80 -9.93 0.22
N GLY A 73 -8.82 -10.08 -0.64
CA GLY A 73 -7.47 -10.30 -0.15
C GLY A 73 -6.41 -10.19 -1.22
N ILE A 74 -5.18 -10.24 -0.74
CA ILE A 74 -3.98 -10.30 -1.57
C ILE A 74 -3.05 -11.35 -0.97
N TYR A 75 -2.39 -12.14 -1.82
CA TYR A 75 -1.36 -13.06 -1.36
C TYR A 75 -0.31 -13.22 -2.45
N GLN A 76 0.84 -13.75 -2.07
CA GLN A 76 1.93 -14.05 -2.99
C GLN A 76 1.95 -15.55 -3.29
N ASP A 77 1.98 -15.88 -4.58
CA ASP A 77 2.14 -17.26 -5.05
C ASP A 77 3.39 -17.33 -5.92
N GLY A 78 4.49 -17.84 -5.34
CA GLY A 78 5.77 -17.82 -6.00
C GLY A 78 6.26 -16.39 -6.23
N ASP A 79 6.43 -16.02 -7.50
CA ASP A 79 6.80 -14.66 -7.90
C ASP A 79 5.60 -13.79 -8.31
N GLN A 80 4.39 -14.31 -8.17
CA GLN A 80 3.17 -13.59 -8.55
C GLN A 80 2.40 -13.07 -7.34
N PHE A 81 1.73 -11.95 -7.54
CA PHE A 81 0.87 -11.33 -6.54
C PHE A 81 -0.57 -11.41 -7.03
N ILE A 82 -1.45 -11.95 -6.21
CA ILE A 82 -2.84 -12.22 -6.59
C ILE A 82 -3.78 -11.46 -5.67
N VAL A 83 -4.60 -10.59 -6.27
CA VAL A 83 -5.69 -9.90 -5.58
C VAL A 83 -6.98 -10.62 -5.95
N TYR A 84 -7.73 -11.04 -4.95
CA TYR A 84 -8.93 -11.84 -5.15
C TYR A 84 -10.13 -11.26 -4.40
N LYS A 85 -11.31 -11.59 -4.90
CA LYS A 85 -12.58 -11.36 -4.22
C LYS A 85 -13.33 -12.69 -4.15
N ASN A 86 -13.65 -13.14 -2.96
CA ASN A 86 -14.51 -14.31 -2.77
C ASN A 86 -15.97 -13.84 -2.72
N LYS A 87 -16.76 -14.30 -3.66
CA LYS A 87 -18.17 -13.93 -3.75
C LYS A 87 -19.00 -14.64 -2.67
N ALA A 88 -20.23 -14.16 -2.47
CA ALA A 88 -21.14 -14.73 -1.49
C ALA A 88 -21.45 -16.21 -1.72
N ASN A 89 -21.37 -16.68 -2.97
CA ASN A 89 -21.58 -18.08 -3.34
C ASN A 89 -20.32 -18.95 -3.20
N GLY A 90 -19.21 -18.36 -2.73
CA GLY A 90 -17.95 -19.07 -2.58
C GLY A 90 -17.03 -19.04 -3.79
N GLU A 91 -17.47 -18.50 -4.91
CA GLU A 91 -16.63 -18.36 -6.11
C GLU A 91 -15.58 -17.29 -5.91
N ARG A 92 -14.37 -17.54 -6.42
CA ARG A 92 -13.28 -16.57 -6.40
C ARG A 92 -13.19 -15.82 -7.71
N ALA A 93 -13.22 -14.48 -7.62
CA ALA A 93 -12.91 -13.62 -8.74
C ALA A 93 -11.50 -13.08 -8.55
N ILE A 94 -10.62 -13.28 -9.53
CA ILE A 94 -9.27 -12.73 -9.53
C ILE A 94 -9.35 -11.31 -10.05
N ARG A 95 -8.96 -10.34 -9.22
CA ARG A 95 -8.94 -8.91 -9.58
C ARG A 95 -7.63 -8.52 -10.25
N TYR A 96 -6.54 -9.15 -9.84
CA TYR A 96 -5.22 -8.95 -10.42
C TYR A 96 -4.38 -10.21 -10.20
N GLN A 97 -3.57 -10.54 -11.18
CA GLN A 97 -2.57 -11.60 -11.07
C GLN A 97 -1.36 -11.22 -11.92
N GLY A 98 -0.20 -11.09 -11.31
CA GLY A 98 1.02 -10.72 -12.02
C GLY A 98 2.18 -10.50 -11.05
N THR A 99 3.29 -10.03 -11.59
CA THR A 99 4.53 -9.83 -10.82
C THR A 99 4.69 -8.44 -10.23
N ASP A 100 3.74 -7.53 -10.48
CA ASP A 100 3.79 -6.16 -9.98
C ASP A 100 3.12 -6.09 -8.60
N GLU A 101 3.92 -6.19 -7.55
CA GLU A 101 3.44 -6.10 -6.18
C GLU A 101 2.80 -4.75 -5.88
N ALA A 102 3.41 -3.66 -6.33
CA ALA A 102 2.89 -2.32 -6.08
C ALA A 102 1.50 -2.14 -6.69
N TYR A 103 1.28 -2.63 -7.89
CA TYR A 103 -0.02 -2.57 -8.54
C TYR A 103 -1.06 -3.42 -7.79
N ALA A 104 -0.69 -4.64 -7.42
CA ALA A 104 -1.58 -5.53 -6.69
C ALA A 104 -1.98 -4.95 -5.33
N VAL A 105 -1.01 -4.44 -4.58
CA VAL A 105 -1.25 -3.80 -3.28
C VAL A 105 -2.15 -2.57 -3.44
N ASN A 106 -1.93 -1.77 -4.47
CA ASN A 106 -2.74 -0.58 -4.74
C ASN A 106 -4.20 -0.94 -5.02
N GLU A 107 -4.46 -2.01 -5.77
CA GLU A 107 -5.81 -2.48 -6.04
C GLU A 107 -6.57 -2.79 -4.74
N LEU A 108 -5.96 -3.54 -3.85
CA LEU A 108 -6.57 -3.87 -2.56
C LEU A 108 -6.67 -2.65 -1.66
N TYR A 109 -5.63 -1.82 -1.64
CA TYR A 109 -5.59 -0.59 -0.83
C TYR A 109 -6.74 0.35 -1.18
N LEU A 110 -6.98 0.61 -2.47
CA LEU A 110 -8.06 1.48 -2.91
C LEU A 110 -9.42 0.92 -2.51
N LYS A 111 -9.61 -0.38 -2.62
CA LYS A 111 -10.86 -1.03 -2.22
C LYS A 111 -11.05 -0.95 -0.71
N LEU A 112 -10.02 -1.26 0.05
CA LEU A 112 -10.06 -1.17 1.51
C LEU A 112 -10.36 0.26 1.97
N LYS A 113 -9.70 1.25 1.37
CA LYS A 113 -9.92 2.66 1.69
C LYS A 113 -11.34 3.11 1.41
N SER A 114 -12.00 2.56 0.40
CA SER A 114 -13.38 2.91 0.07
C SER A 114 -14.41 2.28 1.00
N GLU A 115 -14.05 1.20 1.70
CA GLU A 115 -14.95 0.46 2.58
C GLU A 115 -14.87 0.91 4.05
N ILE A 116 -13.84 1.66 4.40
CA ILE A 116 -13.61 2.10 5.79
C ILE A 116 -13.79 3.60 5.98
#